data_9c2dec3a6484a25539c66040a44dd993
#
_entry.id   9c2dec3a6484a25539c66040a44dd993
#
_cell.length_a   1.000
_cell.length_b   1.000
_cell.length_c   1.000
_cell.angle_alpha   90.00
_cell.angle_beta   90.00
_cell.angle_gamma   90.00
#
_symmetry.space_group_name_H-M   'P 1'
#
loop_
_entity.id
_entity.type
_entity.pdbx_description
1 polymer ?
#
loop_
_entity_poly.entity_id
_entity_poly.type
_entity_poly.pdbx_seq_one_letter_code
_entity_poly.pdbx_strand_id
1 'polypeptide(L)'
;MKYYSTIVFIGVIFCQTGYDIAKSMSNRKSPQDIKSVLDMILKDKRGNTLESQLISYTKDNSQKQMIWFTSPPEDRGISLYKIESKNGKDLMKMWLPAFKKIRKISSRKKSESFMNSDLTFEDLYNRTLNDFTYE
;
A
#
# COMPACT_ATOMS: atom_id res chain seq x y z
N MET A 1 -45.78 -20.07 -48.14
CA MET A 1 -45.50 -20.12 -46.70
C MET A 1 -44.10 -19.56 -46.47
N LYS A 2 -43.99 -18.40 -45.81
CA LYS A 2 -42.68 -17.77 -45.47
C LYS A 2 -42.33 -18.19 -44.04
N TYR A 3 -41.24 -18.95 -43.88
CA TYR A 3 -40.73 -19.31 -42.57
C TYR A 3 -39.84 -18.18 -42.07
N TYR A 4 -40.23 -17.50 -40.98
CA TYR A 4 -39.42 -16.55 -40.28
C TYR A 4 -38.59 -17.35 -39.25
N SER A 5 -37.29 -17.46 -39.50
CA SER A 5 -36.33 -18.05 -38.55
C SER A 5 -35.99 -17.01 -37.48
N THR A 6 -36.50 -17.19 -36.28
CA THR A 6 -36.17 -16.33 -35.11
C THR A 6 -34.86 -16.81 -34.53
N ILE A 7 -33.77 -16.04 -34.73
CA ILE A 7 -32.48 -16.29 -34.07
C ILE A 7 -32.56 -15.72 -32.65
N VAL A 8 -32.61 -16.60 -31.67
CA VAL A 8 -32.50 -16.23 -30.23
C VAL A 8 -31.02 -16.10 -29.87
N PHE A 9 -30.57 -14.86 -29.62
CA PHE A 9 -29.23 -14.57 -29.18
C PHE A 9 -29.18 -14.78 -27.66
N ILE A 10 -28.64 -15.91 -27.18
CA ILE A 10 -28.39 -16.18 -25.77
C ILE A 10 -27.09 -15.47 -25.39
N GLY A 11 -27.22 -14.30 -24.78
CA GLY A 11 -26.09 -13.59 -24.21
C GLY A 11 -25.56 -14.35 -22.97
N VAL A 12 -24.37 -14.89 -23.07
CA VAL A 12 -23.68 -15.48 -21.90
C VAL A 12 -23.13 -14.33 -21.05
N ILE A 13 -23.76 -14.07 -19.92
CA ILE A 13 -23.27 -13.11 -18.93
C ILE A 13 -22.13 -13.78 -18.17
N PHE A 14 -20.89 -13.41 -18.48
CA PHE A 14 -19.73 -13.77 -17.66
C PHE A 14 -19.76 -12.94 -16.37
N CYS A 15 -20.19 -13.55 -15.28
CA CYS A 15 -20.03 -12.95 -13.96
C CYS A 15 -18.57 -13.12 -13.53
N GLN A 16 -17.82 -11.99 -13.42
CA GLN A 16 -16.49 -11.99 -12.86
C GLN A 16 -16.59 -12.10 -11.33
N THR A 17 -15.82 -13.02 -10.75
CA THR A 17 -15.70 -13.14 -9.29
C THR A 17 -14.81 -12.03 -8.74
N GLY A 18 -14.95 -11.71 -7.45
CA GLY A 18 -14.03 -10.77 -6.76
C GLY A 18 -12.57 -11.19 -6.91
N TYR A 19 -12.30 -12.51 -6.91
CA TYR A 19 -10.96 -13.05 -7.15
C TYR A 19 -10.43 -12.73 -8.56
N ASP A 20 -11.25 -12.86 -9.61
CA ASP A 20 -10.83 -12.56 -11.00
C ASP A 20 -10.45 -11.10 -11.17
N ILE A 21 -11.21 -10.20 -10.52
CA ILE A 21 -10.91 -8.76 -10.51
C ILE A 21 -9.59 -8.50 -9.80
N ALA A 22 -9.40 -9.04 -8.61
CA ALA A 22 -8.17 -8.88 -7.83
C ALA A 22 -6.95 -9.45 -8.56
N LYS A 23 -7.10 -10.62 -9.21
CA LYS A 23 -6.06 -11.24 -10.04
C LYS A 23 -5.70 -10.38 -11.26
N SER A 24 -6.69 -9.81 -11.92
CA SER A 24 -6.46 -8.89 -13.03
C SER A 24 -5.71 -7.64 -12.59
N MET A 25 -6.02 -7.09 -11.41
CA MET A 25 -5.31 -5.95 -10.83
C MET A 25 -3.87 -6.32 -10.48
N SER A 26 -3.65 -7.47 -9.85
CA SER A 26 -2.32 -7.96 -9.47
C SER A 26 -1.40 -8.20 -10.67
N ASN A 27 -1.97 -8.60 -11.82
CA ASN A 27 -1.22 -8.86 -13.05
C ASN A 27 -0.92 -7.61 -13.89
N ARG A 28 -1.38 -6.43 -13.47
CA ARG A 28 -1.06 -5.19 -14.18
C ARG A 28 0.43 -4.92 -14.11
N LYS A 29 0.99 -4.48 -15.24
CA LYS A 29 2.38 -4.02 -15.27
C LYS A 29 2.50 -2.79 -14.37
N SER A 30 3.27 -2.91 -13.30
CA SER A 30 3.64 -1.79 -12.44
C SER A 30 4.95 -1.17 -12.93
N PRO A 31 5.14 0.15 -12.79
CA PRO A 31 6.44 0.77 -12.98
C PRO A 31 7.48 0.13 -12.06
N GLN A 32 8.71 -0.03 -12.53
CA GLN A 32 9.78 -0.58 -11.71
C GLN A 32 10.11 0.32 -10.52
N ASP A 33 10.13 1.62 -10.78
CA ASP A 33 10.46 2.65 -9.81
C ASP A 33 9.37 3.71 -9.81
N ILE A 34 8.92 4.13 -8.63
CA ILE A 34 7.91 5.16 -8.44
C ILE A 34 8.42 6.18 -7.44
N LYS A 35 8.28 7.46 -7.77
CA LYS A 35 8.40 8.57 -6.81
C LYS A 35 7.04 9.20 -6.65
N SER A 36 6.59 9.35 -5.42
CA SER A 36 5.33 10.01 -5.08
C SER A 36 5.55 11.09 -4.04
N VAL A 37 4.84 12.19 -4.16
CA VAL A 37 4.69 13.19 -3.11
C VAL A 37 3.30 13.00 -2.53
N LEU A 38 3.20 12.87 -1.23
CA LEU A 38 1.97 12.52 -0.53
C LEU A 38 1.74 13.51 0.60
N ASP A 39 0.49 13.88 0.79
CA ASP A 39 0.04 14.63 1.95
C ASP A 39 -0.74 13.68 2.86
N MET A 40 -0.32 13.60 4.12
CA MET A 40 -0.97 12.79 5.14
C MET A 40 -1.69 13.72 6.10
N ILE A 41 -3.02 13.60 6.15
CA ILE A 41 -3.88 14.43 6.99
C ILE A 41 -4.48 13.52 8.07
N LEU A 42 -4.08 13.76 9.30
CA LEU A 42 -4.63 13.07 10.47
C LEU A 42 -5.70 13.97 11.10
N LYS A 43 -6.87 13.40 11.36
CA LYS A 43 -7.97 14.10 12.02
C LYS A 43 -8.32 13.41 13.34
N ASP A 44 -8.26 14.14 14.44
CA ASP A 44 -8.65 13.61 15.74
C ASP A 44 -10.18 13.64 15.93
N LYS A 45 -10.65 13.01 17.01
CA LYS A 45 -12.09 12.98 17.36
C LYS A 45 -12.70 14.35 17.66
N ARG A 46 -11.87 15.36 17.92
CA ARG A 46 -12.28 16.74 18.20
C ARG A 46 -12.30 17.59 16.93
N GLY A 47 -11.86 17.02 15.79
CA GLY A 47 -11.79 17.71 14.52
C GLY A 47 -10.48 18.45 14.26
N ASN A 48 -9.50 18.39 15.17
CA ASN A 48 -8.17 18.96 14.91
C ASN A 48 -7.47 18.17 13.82
N THR A 49 -6.75 18.85 12.96
CA THR A 49 -5.99 18.25 11.86
C THR A 49 -4.50 18.44 12.05
N LEU A 50 -3.74 17.39 11.75
CA LEU A 50 -2.29 17.43 11.61
C LEU A 50 -1.95 17.06 10.16
N GLU A 51 -1.24 17.95 9.48
CA GLU A 51 -0.86 17.74 8.09
C GLU A 51 0.64 17.49 7.98
N SER A 52 1.00 16.40 7.32
CA SER A 52 2.39 16.05 7.05
C SER A 52 2.59 15.80 5.56
N GLN A 53 3.67 16.34 5.01
CA GLN A 53 4.08 16.01 3.64
C GLN A 53 5.24 15.03 3.67
N LEU A 54 5.18 14.07 2.77
CA LEU A 54 6.20 13.04 2.66
C LEU A 54 6.49 12.70 1.20
N ILE A 55 7.70 12.24 0.94
CA ILE A 55 8.11 11.71 -0.35
C ILE A 55 8.30 10.21 -0.19
N SER A 56 7.68 9.43 -1.07
CA SER A 56 7.86 7.98 -1.14
C SER A 56 8.60 7.61 -2.41
N TYR A 57 9.64 6.82 -2.25
CA TYR A 57 10.35 6.16 -3.34
C TYR A 57 10.12 4.67 -3.21
N THR A 58 9.60 4.03 -4.25
CA THR A 58 9.48 2.57 -4.33
C THR A 58 10.27 2.03 -5.49
N LYS A 59 10.79 0.81 -5.33
CA LYS A 59 11.59 0.11 -6.31
C LYS A 59 11.29 -1.38 -6.31
N ASP A 60 11.58 -2.04 -7.44
CA ASP A 60 11.42 -3.49 -7.59
C ASP A 60 9.98 -3.95 -7.27
N ASN A 61 8.98 -3.36 -7.92
CA ASN A 61 7.55 -3.63 -7.68
C ASN A 61 7.17 -3.44 -6.20
N SER A 62 7.57 -2.33 -5.61
CA SER A 62 7.32 -1.95 -4.21
C SER A 62 7.95 -2.86 -3.15
N GLN A 63 8.83 -3.80 -3.52
CA GLN A 63 9.59 -4.60 -2.57
C GLN A 63 10.56 -3.77 -1.72
N LYS A 64 11.07 -2.69 -2.31
CA LYS A 64 11.89 -1.70 -1.60
C LYS A 64 11.15 -0.39 -1.54
N GLN A 65 11.10 0.22 -0.37
CA GLN A 65 10.44 1.50 -0.18
C GLN A 65 11.23 2.36 0.79
N MET A 66 11.30 3.65 0.48
CA MET A 66 11.77 4.68 1.38
C MET A 66 10.75 5.80 1.44
N ILE A 67 10.28 6.11 2.63
CA ILE A 67 9.38 7.22 2.92
C ILE A 67 10.18 8.27 3.68
N TRP A 68 10.04 9.54 3.30
CA TRP A 68 10.76 10.65 3.89
C TRP A 68 9.82 11.80 4.19
N PHE A 69 9.71 12.19 5.46
CA PHE A 69 8.91 13.32 5.90
C PHE A 69 9.64 14.63 5.61
N THR A 70 8.95 15.57 4.95
CA THR A 70 9.47 16.89 4.57
C THR A 70 8.85 18.02 5.39
N SER A 71 7.65 17.81 5.90
CA SER A 71 6.94 18.70 6.80
C SER A 71 6.00 17.92 7.73
N PRO A 72 5.57 18.47 8.88
CA PRO A 72 5.98 19.76 9.46
C PRO A 72 7.45 19.74 9.96
N PRO A 73 7.97 20.86 10.48
CA PRO A 73 9.36 20.92 10.97
C PRO A 73 9.72 19.86 12.01
N GLU A 74 8.76 19.48 12.87
CA GLU A 74 8.92 18.46 13.94
C GLU A 74 9.18 17.08 13.37
N ASP A 75 8.57 16.74 12.23
CA ASP A 75 8.67 15.43 11.58
C ASP A 75 9.73 15.42 10.49
N ARG A 76 10.27 16.58 10.12
CA ARG A 76 11.23 16.71 9.01
C ARG A 76 12.44 15.81 9.22
N GLY A 77 12.72 14.99 8.22
CA GLY A 77 13.86 14.07 8.20
C GLY A 77 13.57 12.72 8.86
N ILE A 78 12.41 12.51 9.49
CA ILE A 78 11.96 11.16 9.80
C ILE A 78 11.91 10.38 8.51
N SER A 79 12.48 9.18 8.50
CA SER A 79 12.43 8.34 7.32
C SER A 79 12.21 6.88 7.68
N LEU A 80 11.44 6.20 6.84
CA LEU A 80 11.19 4.77 6.91
C LEU A 80 11.85 4.10 5.72
N TYR A 81 12.56 3.02 5.97
CA TYR A 81 13.15 2.17 4.96
C TYR A 81 12.63 0.75 5.09
N LYS A 82 12.10 0.20 4.00
CA LYS A 82 11.54 -1.14 3.93
C LYS A 82 12.18 -1.95 2.81
N ILE A 83 12.50 -3.21 3.10
CA ILE A 83 12.82 -4.24 2.11
C ILE A 83 11.99 -5.47 2.42
N GLU A 84 11.26 -5.96 1.43
CA GLU A 84 10.61 -7.26 1.44
C GLU A 84 11.48 -8.28 0.72
N SER A 85 11.74 -9.39 1.36
CA SER A 85 12.61 -10.44 0.81
C SER A 85 11.78 -11.66 0.43
N LYS A 86 11.91 -12.13 -0.82
CA LYS A 86 11.22 -13.35 -1.27
C LYS A 86 11.67 -14.61 -0.54
N ASN A 87 12.94 -14.66 -0.13
CA ASN A 87 13.57 -15.86 0.45
C ASN A 87 14.26 -15.58 1.79
N GLY A 88 14.05 -14.41 2.39
CA GLY A 88 14.71 -13.99 3.60
C GLY A 88 13.78 -13.32 4.59
N LYS A 89 14.36 -12.62 5.56
CA LYS A 89 13.59 -11.85 6.53
C LYS A 89 13.39 -10.44 6.00
N ASP A 90 12.15 -9.97 6.04
CA ASP A 90 11.83 -8.58 5.79
C ASP A 90 12.60 -7.66 6.73
N LEU A 91 12.96 -6.51 6.22
CA LEU A 91 13.65 -5.47 6.96
C LEU A 91 12.83 -4.19 6.91
N MET A 92 12.50 -3.65 8.08
CA MET A 92 11.92 -2.32 8.20
C MET A 92 12.65 -1.55 9.30
N LYS A 93 13.09 -0.35 8.97
CA LYS A 93 13.82 0.54 9.88
C LYS A 93 13.28 1.95 9.75
N MET A 94 13.21 2.65 10.87
CA MET A 94 12.83 4.06 10.92
C MET A 94 14.00 4.86 11.50
N TRP A 95 14.38 5.93 10.83
CA TRP A 95 15.29 6.94 11.34
C TRP A 95 14.51 8.03 12.04
N LEU A 96 14.91 8.36 13.24
CA LEU A 96 14.32 9.38 14.12
C LEU A 96 15.35 10.48 14.38
N PRO A 97 15.33 11.61 13.64
CA PRO A 97 16.34 12.66 13.72
C PRO A 97 16.48 13.26 15.12
N ALA A 98 15.37 13.52 15.80
CA ALA A 98 15.33 14.09 17.14
C ALA A 98 16.13 13.26 18.16
N PHE A 99 16.16 11.94 17.98
CA PHE A 99 16.89 11.02 18.87
C PHE A 99 18.22 10.56 18.28
N LYS A 100 18.54 10.96 17.04
CA LYS A 100 19.71 10.47 16.27
C LYS A 100 19.82 8.94 16.29
N LYS A 101 18.70 8.24 16.20
CA LYS A 101 18.61 6.77 16.34
C LYS A 101 17.86 6.12 15.19
N ILE A 102 18.30 4.90 14.86
CA ILE A 102 17.57 4.00 13.97
C ILE A 102 16.78 3.01 14.85
N ARG A 103 15.45 2.99 14.66
CA ARG A 103 14.55 2.01 15.26
C ARG A 103 14.27 0.90 14.26
N LYS A 104 14.57 -0.34 14.63
CA LYS A 104 14.13 -1.50 13.84
C LYS A 104 12.68 -1.83 14.18
N ILE A 105 11.84 -2.00 13.15
CA ILE A 105 10.46 -2.47 13.29
C ILE A 105 10.50 -3.99 13.17
N SER A 106 10.29 -4.68 14.28
CA SER A 106 10.24 -6.15 14.31
C SER A 106 8.87 -6.66 13.85
N SER A 107 8.79 -7.95 13.53
CA SER A 107 7.53 -8.59 13.14
C SER A 107 6.40 -8.42 14.17
N ARG A 108 6.75 -8.37 15.47
CA ARG A 108 5.78 -8.14 16.57
C ARG A 108 5.22 -6.71 16.59
N LYS A 109 5.90 -5.78 15.92
CA LYS A 109 5.55 -4.35 15.88
C LYS A 109 4.91 -3.93 14.57
N LYS A 110 4.65 -4.88 13.67
CA LYS A 110 3.99 -4.60 12.39
C LYS A 110 2.58 -4.03 12.57
N SER A 111 1.87 -4.44 13.63
CA SER A 111 0.52 -3.95 13.97
C SER A 111 0.52 -2.62 14.75
N GLU A 112 1.70 -2.07 15.11
CA GLU A 112 1.74 -0.72 15.69
C GLU A 112 1.37 0.33 14.65
N SER A 113 0.72 1.40 15.10
CA SER A 113 0.34 2.54 14.25
C SER A 113 1.58 3.19 13.60
N PHE A 114 1.46 3.52 12.32
CA PHE A 114 2.44 4.30 11.58
C PHE A 114 2.18 5.79 11.79
N MET A 115 3.10 6.49 12.44
CA MET A 115 3.02 7.95 12.67
C MET A 115 1.71 8.42 13.30
N ASN A 116 1.17 7.65 14.26
CA ASN A 116 -0.12 7.90 14.92
C ASN A 116 -1.34 7.96 14.00
N SER A 117 -1.22 7.43 12.78
CA SER A 117 -2.33 7.26 11.86
C SER A 117 -3.11 5.95 12.13
N ASP A 118 -4.23 5.76 11.47
CA ASP A 118 -4.94 4.47 11.44
C ASP A 118 -4.20 3.40 10.64
N LEU A 119 -3.21 3.80 9.82
CA LEU A 119 -2.33 2.87 9.14
C LEU A 119 -1.36 2.22 10.13
N THR A 120 -1.10 0.95 9.93
CA THR A 120 -0.08 0.19 10.65
C THR A 120 1.18 0.03 9.81
N PHE A 121 2.29 -0.38 10.43
CA PHE A 121 3.47 -0.75 9.64
C PHE A 121 3.22 -1.94 8.72
N GLU A 122 2.24 -2.79 9.02
CA GLU A 122 1.84 -3.91 8.17
C GLU A 122 1.18 -3.45 6.88
N ASP A 123 0.42 -2.35 6.90
CA ASP A 123 -0.24 -1.79 5.72
C ASP A 123 0.75 -1.26 4.67
N LEU A 124 2.00 -1.05 5.05
CA LEU A 124 3.07 -0.65 4.14
C LEU A 124 3.68 -1.83 3.37
N TYR A 125 3.36 -3.08 3.73
CA TYR A 125 3.82 -4.27 3.01
C TYR A 125 2.93 -4.58 1.81
N ASN A 126 3.53 -5.21 0.81
CA ASN A 126 2.76 -5.76 -0.31
C ASN A 126 1.89 -6.90 0.20
N ARG A 127 0.61 -6.86 -0.14
CA ARG A 127 -0.33 -7.93 0.15
C ARG A 127 -0.47 -8.84 -1.06
N THR A 128 -0.59 -10.14 -0.83
CA THR A 128 -0.78 -11.13 -1.88
C THR A 128 -2.26 -11.48 -2.03
N LEU A 129 -2.64 -12.08 -3.17
CA LEU A 129 -4.01 -12.53 -3.38
C LEU A 129 -4.47 -13.53 -2.32
N ASN A 130 -3.54 -14.31 -1.75
CA ASN A 130 -3.85 -15.31 -0.73
C ASN A 130 -4.10 -14.73 0.67
N ASP A 131 -3.84 -13.44 0.87
CA ASP A 131 -4.06 -12.76 2.15
C ASP A 131 -5.53 -12.35 2.34
N PHE A 132 -6.38 -12.57 1.33
CA PHE A 132 -7.78 -12.16 1.31
C PHE A 132 -8.71 -13.30 0.91
N THR A 133 -9.94 -13.23 1.42
CA THR A 133 -11.08 -14.00 0.90
C THR A 133 -11.89 -13.10 -0.04
N TYR A 134 -12.42 -13.69 -1.11
CA TYR A 134 -13.14 -12.97 -2.16
C TYR A 134 -14.56 -13.51 -2.25
N GLU A 135 -15.54 -12.64 -2.24
CA GLU A 135 -16.95 -12.94 -2.46
C GLU A 135 -17.39 -12.50 -3.87
#